data_6b5f9aebf92995662afe56f637f61026
#
_entry.id   6b5f9aebf92995662afe56f637f61026
#
_cell.length_a   1.000
_cell.length_b   1.000
_cell.length_c   1.000
_cell.angle_alpha   90.00
_cell.angle_beta   90.00
_cell.angle_gamma   90.00
#
_symmetry.space_group_name_H-M   'P 1'
#
loop_
_entity.id
_entity.type
_entity.pdbx_description
1 polymer ?
#
loop_
_entity_poly.entity_id
_entity_poly.type
_entity_poly.pdbx_seq_one_letter_code
_entity_poly.pdbx_strand_id
1 'polypeptide(L)'
;QPLISIIARNLGIPTLVNVNDNFFDIVKEGDIIIIDGVEGKVHLNPSDEKCKSYEILIEEEKLKEIENIENNSNYEIEAVTKDGVKISVNANISDKRDLNEAIKFNCNGVGLLRTEFFFMKYKDFPGLETQKNFYEEIIRDLNGKSLVLRTLDIGEDKSLPYFTSKSKERL
;
A
#
# COMPACT_ATOMS: atom_id res chain seq x y z
N GLN A 1 -7.04 -12.47 -2.67
CA GLN A 1 -6.55 -11.51 -3.69
C GLN A 1 -5.11 -11.86 -4.03
N PRO A 2 -4.71 -11.84 -5.32
CA PRO A 2 -3.32 -12.10 -5.69
C PRO A 2 -2.38 -11.11 -4.99
N LEU A 3 -1.22 -11.56 -4.55
CA LEU A 3 -0.20 -10.71 -3.91
C LEU A 3 0.13 -9.46 -4.73
N ILE A 4 0.15 -9.60 -6.06
CA ILE A 4 0.40 -8.51 -7.01
C ILE A 4 -0.60 -7.36 -6.84
N SER A 5 -1.89 -7.65 -6.62
CA SER A 5 -2.91 -6.60 -6.44
C SER A 5 -2.74 -5.83 -5.13
N ILE A 6 -2.21 -6.49 -4.09
CA ILE A 6 -1.87 -5.85 -2.82
C ILE A 6 -0.67 -4.92 -3.00
N ILE A 7 0.36 -5.40 -3.69
CA ILE A 7 1.57 -4.61 -3.99
C ILE A 7 1.21 -3.39 -4.85
N ALA A 8 0.44 -3.58 -5.91
CA ALA A 8 0.02 -2.49 -6.79
C ALA A 8 -0.79 -1.42 -6.02
N ARG A 9 -1.72 -1.85 -5.16
CA ARG A 9 -2.49 -0.95 -4.29
C ARG A 9 -1.57 -0.15 -3.36
N ASN A 10 -0.58 -0.80 -2.73
CA ASN A 10 0.38 -0.12 -1.84
C ASN A 10 1.28 0.86 -2.61
N LEU A 11 1.48 0.65 -3.91
CA LEU A 11 2.23 1.55 -4.78
C LEU A 11 1.37 2.64 -5.42
N GLY A 12 0.06 2.68 -5.14
CA GLY A 12 -0.87 3.61 -5.78
C GLY A 12 -1.06 3.35 -7.28
N ILE A 13 -0.77 2.12 -7.76
CA ILE A 13 -0.89 1.77 -9.18
C ILE A 13 -2.31 1.30 -9.46
N PRO A 14 -3.06 1.98 -10.34
CA PRO A 14 -4.37 1.53 -10.77
C PRO A 14 -4.31 0.10 -11.31
N THR A 15 -5.10 -0.80 -10.73
CA THR A 15 -5.03 -2.24 -11.04
C THR A 15 -6.41 -2.82 -11.15
N LEU A 16 -6.62 -3.59 -12.19
CA LEU A 16 -7.82 -4.41 -12.38
C LEU A 16 -7.47 -5.89 -12.29
N VAL A 17 -8.32 -6.65 -11.63
CA VAL A 17 -8.23 -8.11 -11.52
C VAL A 17 -9.44 -8.74 -12.25
N ASN A 18 -9.29 -10.00 -12.63
CA ASN A 18 -10.34 -10.73 -13.37
C ASN A 18 -10.71 -10.09 -14.71
N VAL A 19 -9.72 -9.53 -15.40
CA VAL A 19 -9.89 -9.07 -16.78
C VAL A 19 -10.12 -10.30 -17.65
N ASN A 20 -11.02 -10.18 -18.65
CA ASN A 20 -11.33 -11.29 -19.56
C ASN A 20 -10.05 -11.76 -20.29
N ASP A 21 -9.84 -13.07 -20.33
CA ASP A 21 -8.64 -13.68 -20.96
C ASP A 21 -8.44 -13.22 -22.41
N ASN A 22 -9.53 -13.03 -23.17
CA ASN A 22 -9.48 -12.51 -24.54
C ASN A 22 -8.86 -11.09 -24.64
N PHE A 23 -8.77 -10.35 -23.55
CA PHE A 23 -8.15 -9.01 -23.54
C PHE A 23 -6.67 -9.09 -23.93
N PHE A 24 -5.96 -10.09 -23.44
CA PHE A 24 -4.54 -10.26 -23.73
C PHE A 24 -4.28 -10.70 -25.18
N ASP A 25 -5.27 -11.28 -25.87
CA ASP A 25 -5.17 -11.67 -27.28
C ASP A 25 -5.33 -10.47 -28.23
N ILE A 26 -6.02 -9.41 -27.78
CA ILE A 26 -6.32 -8.22 -28.60
C ILE A 26 -5.36 -7.06 -28.40
N VAL A 27 -4.69 -6.99 -27.24
CA VAL A 27 -3.73 -5.92 -26.92
C VAL A 27 -2.41 -6.15 -27.66
N LYS A 28 -1.86 -5.10 -28.25
CA LYS A 28 -0.59 -5.14 -29.00
C LYS A 28 0.39 -4.15 -28.41
N GLU A 29 1.66 -4.38 -28.67
CA GLU A 29 2.72 -3.43 -28.35
C GLU A 29 2.48 -2.09 -29.08
N GLY A 30 2.53 -0.99 -28.31
CA GLY A 30 2.23 0.36 -28.82
C GLY A 30 0.79 0.81 -28.64
N ASP A 31 -0.12 -0.07 -28.20
CA ASP A 31 -1.48 0.31 -27.87
C ASP A 31 -1.54 1.23 -26.64
N ILE A 32 -2.42 2.22 -26.67
CA ILE A 32 -2.73 3.08 -25.53
C ILE A 32 -3.84 2.44 -24.71
N ILE A 33 -3.63 2.37 -23.40
CA ILE A 33 -4.60 1.76 -22.47
C ILE A 33 -4.90 2.73 -21.34
N ILE A 34 -6.19 2.96 -21.08
CA ILE A 34 -6.63 3.63 -19.83
C ILE A 34 -7.16 2.56 -18.89
N ILE A 35 -6.65 2.52 -17.67
CA ILE A 35 -7.12 1.67 -16.58
C ILE A 35 -7.85 2.53 -15.56
N ASP A 36 -9.15 2.34 -15.46
CA ASP A 36 -10.00 2.99 -14.47
C ASP A 36 -10.27 2.01 -13.31
N GLY A 37 -9.52 2.20 -12.23
CA GLY A 37 -9.65 1.36 -11.04
C GLY A 37 -10.90 1.67 -10.21
N VAL A 38 -11.53 2.82 -10.39
CA VAL A 38 -12.74 3.24 -9.69
C VAL A 38 -13.97 2.61 -10.35
N GLU A 39 -14.09 2.78 -11.66
CA GLU A 39 -15.19 2.24 -12.45
C GLU A 39 -15.00 0.76 -12.82
N GLY A 40 -13.80 0.21 -12.60
CA GLY A 40 -13.48 -1.17 -12.97
C GLY A 40 -13.45 -1.38 -14.50
N LYS A 41 -12.96 -0.41 -15.26
CA LYS A 41 -12.98 -0.40 -16.73
C LYS A 41 -11.59 -0.34 -17.33
N VAL A 42 -11.43 -0.96 -18.49
CA VAL A 42 -10.26 -0.81 -19.36
C VAL A 42 -10.72 -0.24 -20.70
N HIS A 43 -10.01 0.79 -21.17
CA HIS A 43 -10.23 1.34 -22.50
C HIS A 43 -8.98 1.08 -23.34
N LEU A 44 -9.14 0.35 -24.43
CA LEU A 44 -8.08 0.05 -25.40
C LEU A 44 -8.18 1.06 -26.55
N ASN A 45 -7.07 1.70 -26.90
CA ASN A 45 -6.97 2.71 -27.94
C ASN A 45 -8.10 3.76 -27.87
N PRO A 46 -8.26 4.44 -26.71
CA PRO A 46 -9.27 5.45 -26.53
C PRO A 46 -9.06 6.62 -27.48
N SER A 47 -10.13 7.37 -27.77
CA SER A 47 -10.03 8.61 -28.56
C SER A 47 -9.22 9.66 -27.80
N ASP A 48 -8.60 10.62 -28.52
CA ASP A 48 -7.87 11.74 -27.91
C ASP A 48 -8.73 12.55 -26.94
N GLU A 49 -10.01 12.71 -27.23
CA GLU A 49 -10.98 13.37 -26.37
C GLU A 49 -11.12 12.63 -25.04
N LYS A 50 -11.18 11.31 -25.11
CA LYS A 50 -11.28 10.44 -23.92
C LYS A 50 -9.98 10.47 -23.11
N CYS A 51 -8.82 10.43 -23.76
CA CYS A 51 -7.52 10.59 -23.08
C CYS A 51 -7.47 11.90 -22.30
N LYS A 52 -7.83 13.02 -22.92
CA LYS A 52 -7.87 14.34 -22.27
C LYS A 52 -8.84 14.38 -21.09
N SER A 53 -9.99 13.72 -21.19
CA SER A 53 -10.96 13.68 -20.07
C SER A 53 -10.37 12.95 -18.86
N TYR A 54 -9.62 11.88 -19.05
CA TYR A 54 -8.95 11.18 -17.95
C TYR A 54 -7.74 11.92 -17.40
N GLU A 55 -6.99 12.64 -18.24
CA GLU A 55 -5.91 13.52 -17.79
C GLU A 55 -6.45 14.60 -16.82
N ILE A 56 -7.58 15.23 -17.16
CA ILE A 56 -8.24 16.20 -16.28
C ILE A 56 -8.65 15.54 -14.96
N LEU A 57 -9.28 14.37 -15.00
CA LEU A 57 -9.67 13.64 -13.79
C LEU A 57 -8.47 13.32 -12.88
N ILE A 58 -7.35 12.91 -13.46
CA ILE A 58 -6.11 12.63 -12.71
C ILE A 58 -5.57 13.91 -12.05
N GLU A 59 -5.62 15.05 -12.75
CA GLU A 59 -5.21 16.34 -12.17
C GLU A 59 -6.13 16.78 -11.05
N GLU A 60 -7.44 16.66 -11.24
CA GLU A 60 -8.43 16.98 -10.20
C GLU A 60 -8.27 16.11 -8.95
N GLU A 61 -8.01 14.81 -9.12
CA GLU A 61 -7.75 13.92 -7.98
C GLU A 61 -6.48 14.31 -7.23
N LYS A 62 -5.40 14.64 -7.94
CA LYS A 62 -4.16 15.12 -7.32
C LYS A 62 -4.36 16.43 -6.54
N LEU A 63 -5.12 17.37 -7.10
CA LEU A 63 -5.43 18.61 -6.43
C LEU A 63 -6.27 18.39 -5.17
N LYS A 64 -7.28 17.52 -5.23
CA LYS A 64 -8.08 17.12 -4.06
C LYS A 64 -7.24 16.45 -2.98
N GLU A 65 -6.27 15.63 -3.38
CA GLU A 65 -5.35 14.99 -2.44
C GLU A 65 -4.46 16.02 -1.73
N ILE A 66 -3.93 17.00 -2.48
CA ILE A 66 -3.15 18.12 -1.92
C ILE A 66 -4.00 18.97 -0.98
N GLU A 67 -5.21 19.39 -1.41
CA GLU A 67 -6.14 20.14 -0.58
C GLU A 67 -6.54 19.36 0.69
N ASN A 68 -6.76 18.08 0.57
CA ASN A 68 -7.03 17.23 1.73
C ASN A 68 -5.82 17.19 2.68
N ILE A 69 -4.59 17.11 2.19
CA ILE A 69 -3.38 17.15 3.02
C ILE A 69 -3.24 18.52 3.70
N GLU A 70 -3.45 19.62 2.97
CA GLU A 70 -3.35 20.98 3.52
C GLU A 70 -4.47 21.29 4.52
N ASN A 71 -5.70 20.89 4.23
CA ASN A 71 -6.84 21.02 5.16
C ASN A 71 -6.70 20.07 6.35
N ASN A 72 -6.02 18.97 6.18
CA ASN A 72 -5.76 17.95 7.21
C ASN A 72 -4.66 18.35 8.20
N SER A 73 -3.93 19.43 7.97
CA SER A 73 -3.07 20.04 9.01
C SER A 73 -3.85 20.44 10.27
N ASN A 74 -5.19 20.47 10.21
CA ASN A 74 -6.09 20.62 11.35
C ASN A 74 -6.48 19.32 12.07
N TYR A 75 -5.88 18.16 11.72
CA TYR A 75 -6.11 16.88 12.44
C TYR A 75 -5.35 16.78 13.78
N GLU A 76 -5.35 17.84 14.55
CA GLU A 76 -5.17 17.72 16.01
C GLU A 76 -6.43 17.18 16.69
N ILE A 77 -7.48 16.88 15.92
CA ILE A 77 -8.76 16.41 16.45
C ILE A 77 -8.60 14.95 16.88
N GLU A 78 -8.48 14.75 18.18
CA GLU A 78 -8.56 13.41 18.77
C GLU A 78 -9.89 12.76 18.37
N ALA A 79 -9.83 11.50 17.95
CA ALA A 79 -11.05 10.70 17.71
C ALA A 79 -11.69 10.41 19.06
N VAL A 80 -12.87 11.00 19.31
CA VAL A 80 -13.60 10.85 20.55
C VAL A 80 -15.03 10.41 20.25
N THR A 81 -15.52 9.40 20.95
CA THR A 81 -16.92 8.96 20.84
C THR A 81 -17.88 10.00 21.45
N LYS A 82 -19.19 9.88 21.16
CA LYS A 82 -20.19 10.82 21.69
C LYS A 82 -20.28 10.83 23.23
N ASP A 83 -19.87 9.73 23.86
CA ASP A 83 -19.81 9.58 25.33
C ASP A 83 -18.45 9.96 25.91
N GLY A 84 -17.54 10.54 25.10
CA GLY A 84 -16.28 11.11 25.56
C GLY A 84 -15.09 10.14 25.63
N VAL A 85 -15.22 8.92 25.09
CA VAL A 85 -14.11 7.94 25.07
C VAL A 85 -13.14 8.27 23.92
N LYS A 86 -11.86 8.41 24.23
CA LYS A 86 -10.79 8.61 23.24
C LYS A 86 -10.48 7.30 22.51
N ILE A 87 -10.46 7.35 21.20
CA ILE A 87 -10.14 6.22 20.32
C ILE A 87 -8.79 6.48 19.65
N SER A 88 -7.85 5.54 19.79
CA SER A 88 -6.57 5.61 19.09
C SER A 88 -6.73 5.17 17.64
N VAL A 89 -6.42 6.05 16.70
CA VAL A 89 -6.43 5.77 15.25
C VAL A 89 -5.02 5.47 14.81
N ASN A 90 -4.74 4.19 14.56
CA ASN A 90 -3.41 3.70 14.21
C ASN A 90 -3.34 3.27 12.74
N ALA A 91 -2.18 3.47 12.13
CA ALA A 91 -1.95 3.08 10.75
C ALA A 91 -1.51 1.60 10.62
N ASN A 92 -1.83 1.00 9.49
CA ASN A 92 -1.20 -0.26 9.05
C ASN A 92 -0.16 0.08 8.00
N ILE A 93 1.10 -0.29 8.22
CA ILE A 93 2.21 0.03 7.34
C ILE A 93 2.98 -1.23 6.91
N SER A 94 3.66 -1.13 5.79
CA SER A 94 4.53 -2.17 5.24
C SER A 94 5.96 -1.68 5.02
N ASP A 95 6.14 -0.38 4.88
CA ASP A 95 7.46 0.24 4.70
C ASP A 95 7.47 1.71 5.21
N LYS A 96 8.60 2.38 4.97
CA LYS A 96 8.78 3.78 5.37
C LYS A 96 7.89 4.77 4.63
N ARG A 97 7.47 4.47 3.40
CA ARG A 97 6.57 5.35 2.63
C ARG A 97 5.19 5.37 3.28
N ASP A 98 4.68 4.19 3.62
CA ASP A 98 3.42 4.07 4.36
C ASP A 98 3.49 4.81 5.70
N LEU A 99 4.65 4.73 6.40
CA LEU A 99 4.87 5.46 7.64
C LEU A 99 4.82 6.96 7.44
N ASN A 100 5.51 7.49 6.43
CA ASN A 100 5.52 8.90 6.12
C ASN A 100 4.11 9.43 5.81
N GLU A 101 3.32 8.67 5.05
CA GLU A 101 1.92 8.99 4.79
C GLU A 101 1.10 8.97 6.10
N ALA A 102 1.25 7.94 6.91
CA ALA A 102 0.56 7.84 8.19
C ALA A 102 0.88 9.02 9.13
N ILE A 103 2.13 9.49 9.13
CA ILE A 103 2.56 10.66 9.90
C ILE A 103 1.90 11.94 9.37
N LYS A 104 1.82 12.13 8.04
CA LYS A 104 1.13 13.27 7.43
C LYS A 104 -0.34 13.33 7.84
N PHE A 105 -0.99 12.18 7.98
CA PHE A 105 -2.38 12.08 8.46
C PHE A 105 -2.48 12.03 10.00
N ASN A 106 -1.42 12.41 10.73
CA ASN A 106 -1.39 12.50 12.18
C ASN A 106 -1.90 11.25 12.92
N CYS A 107 -1.52 10.06 12.47
CA CYS A 107 -1.87 8.82 13.16
C CYS A 107 -1.36 8.80 14.60
N ASN A 108 -2.08 8.15 15.51
CA ASN A 108 -1.69 8.01 16.91
C ASN A 108 -0.51 7.02 17.09
N GLY A 109 -0.30 6.14 16.11
CA GLY A 109 0.77 5.16 16.12
C GLY A 109 0.64 4.19 14.95
N VAL A 110 1.42 3.13 14.98
CA VAL A 110 1.34 2.01 14.04
C VAL A 110 0.68 0.82 14.74
N GLY A 111 -0.51 0.48 14.29
CA GLY A 111 -1.27 -0.67 14.78
C GLY A 111 -0.83 -1.99 14.18
N LEU A 112 -0.17 -1.94 13.01
CA LEU A 112 0.39 -3.12 12.36
C LEU A 112 1.53 -2.73 11.42
N LEU A 113 2.77 -3.16 11.71
CA LEU A 113 3.86 -3.22 10.74
C LEU A 113 3.91 -4.63 10.13
N ARG A 114 3.65 -4.71 8.82
CA ARG A 114 3.72 -5.95 8.05
C ARG A 114 5.15 -6.20 7.61
N THR A 115 5.84 -7.12 8.30
CA THR A 115 7.26 -7.38 8.05
C THR A 115 7.52 -8.15 6.77
N GLU A 116 6.53 -8.86 6.22
CA GLU A 116 6.67 -9.70 5.03
C GLU A 116 7.25 -8.92 3.84
N PHE A 117 6.79 -7.68 3.64
CA PHE A 117 7.28 -6.83 2.54
C PHE A 117 8.75 -6.43 2.70
N PHE A 118 9.24 -6.29 3.94
CA PHE A 118 10.66 -6.09 4.18
C PHE A 118 11.46 -7.32 3.74
N PHE A 119 11.05 -8.52 4.16
CA PHE A 119 11.74 -9.76 3.82
C PHE A 119 11.70 -10.07 2.32
N MET A 120 10.61 -9.75 1.63
CA MET A 120 10.46 -9.97 0.17
C MET A 120 11.42 -9.13 -0.69
N LYS A 121 12.02 -8.07 -0.16
CA LYS A 121 12.97 -7.22 -0.89
C LYS A 121 14.35 -7.89 -1.08
N TYR A 122 14.64 -8.95 -0.34
CA TYR A 122 15.95 -9.61 -0.33
C TYR A 122 15.89 -10.95 -1.05
N LYS A 123 17.00 -11.31 -1.69
CA LYS A 123 17.19 -12.64 -2.33
C LYS A 123 17.49 -13.73 -1.31
N ASP A 124 18.12 -13.34 -0.20
CA ASP A 124 18.50 -14.19 0.92
C ASP A 124 17.92 -13.64 2.21
N PHE A 125 17.85 -14.45 3.28
CA PHE A 125 17.32 -14.01 4.56
C PHE A 125 18.15 -12.85 5.12
N PRO A 126 17.58 -11.67 5.34
CA PRO A 126 18.32 -10.51 5.81
C PRO A 126 18.91 -10.75 7.20
N GLY A 127 20.21 -10.46 7.34
CA GLY A 127 20.94 -10.61 8.59
C GLY A 127 20.41 -9.70 9.71
N LEU A 128 20.83 -9.98 10.94
CA LEU A 128 20.38 -9.28 12.15
C LEU A 128 20.54 -7.75 12.05
N GLU A 129 21.70 -7.27 11.60
CA GLU A 129 21.95 -5.82 11.47
C GLU A 129 21.02 -5.15 10.44
N THR A 130 20.73 -5.83 9.35
CA THR A 130 19.80 -5.32 8.32
C THR A 130 18.39 -5.18 8.89
N GLN A 131 17.93 -6.19 9.63
CA GLN A 131 16.62 -6.15 10.29
C GLN A 131 16.58 -5.06 11.38
N LYS A 132 17.61 -5.00 12.21
CA LYS A 132 17.74 -3.99 13.27
C LYS A 132 17.66 -2.58 12.70
N ASN A 133 18.45 -2.27 11.68
CA ASN A 133 18.46 -0.95 11.04
C ASN A 133 17.08 -0.56 10.49
N PHE A 134 16.38 -1.50 9.88
CA PHE A 134 15.01 -1.28 9.39
C PHE A 134 14.05 -0.92 10.53
N TYR A 135 14.06 -1.67 11.62
CA TYR A 135 13.17 -1.40 12.75
C TYR A 135 13.53 -0.13 13.50
N GLU A 136 14.83 0.14 13.68
CA GLU A 136 15.31 1.38 14.32
C GLU A 136 14.90 2.63 13.53
N GLU A 137 14.94 2.55 12.20
CA GLU A 137 14.49 3.64 11.34
C GLU A 137 12.98 3.93 11.54
N ILE A 138 12.14 2.89 11.53
CA ILE A 138 10.70 3.02 11.77
C ILE A 138 10.42 3.60 13.18
N ILE A 139 11.09 3.07 14.21
CA ILE A 139 10.90 3.52 15.60
C ILE A 139 11.31 4.99 15.77
N ARG A 140 12.43 5.38 15.18
CA ARG A 140 12.92 6.75 15.23
C ARG A 140 11.93 7.73 14.60
N ASP A 141 11.43 7.39 13.41
CA ASP A 141 10.51 8.27 12.66
C ASP A 141 9.12 8.34 13.32
N LEU A 142 8.73 7.32 14.11
CA LEU A 142 7.51 7.33 14.94
C LEU A 142 7.58 8.29 16.12
N ASN A 143 8.77 8.73 16.51
CA ASN A 143 8.98 9.74 17.55
C ASN A 143 8.19 9.48 18.86
N GLY A 144 8.29 8.27 19.40
CA GLY A 144 7.65 7.87 20.67
C GLY A 144 6.20 7.41 20.54
N LYS A 145 5.58 7.45 19.35
CA LYS A 145 4.27 6.84 19.12
C LYS A 145 4.35 5.31 19.18
N SER A 146 3.23 4.65 19.44
CA SER A 146 3.16 3.20 19.57
C SER A 146 3.45 2.47 18.25
N LEU A 147 4.11 1.30 18.34
CA LEU A 147 4.37 0.41 17.22
C LEU A 147 3.97 -1.02 17.60
N VAL A 148 3.06 -1.61 16.82
CA VAL A 148 2.79 -3.05 16.87
C VAL A 148 3.42 -3.68 15.64
N LEU A 149 4.37 -4.58 15.88
CA LEU A 149 5.09 -5.32 14.86
C LEU A 149 4.57 -6.74 14.78
N ARG A 150 4.16 -7.18 13.59
CA ARG A 150 3.84 -8.59 13.35
C ARG A 150 5.13 -9.31 12.94
N THR A 151 5.43 -10.41 13.63
CA THR A 151 6.51 -11.31 13.20
C THR A 151 6.22 -11.86 11.82
N LEU A 152 7.26 -12.36 11.15
CA LEU A 152 7.16 -12.87 9.79
C LEU A 152 6.10 -13.98 9.70
N ASP A 153 5.06 -13.70 8.93
CA ASP A 153 3.95 -14.62 8.64
C ASP A 153 4.03 -15.01 7.16
N ILE A 154 4.54 -16.21 6.91
CA ILE A 154 4.70 -16.76 5.57
C ILE A 154 3.70 -17.92 5.42
N GLY A 155 2.57 -17.61 4.76
CA GLY A 155 1.60 -18.63 4.34
C GLY A 155 1.98 -19.28 3.00
N GLU A 156 1.23 -20.28 2.59
CA GLU A 156 1.40 -20.97 1.29
C GLU A 156 1.28 -20.03 0.08
N ASP A 157 0.62 -18.88 0.27
CA ASP A 157 0.40 -17.83 -0.73
C ASP A 157 1.55 -16.81 -0.84
N LYS A 158 2.53 -16.87 0.07
CA LYS A 158 3.68 -15.95 0.14
C LYS A 158 4.97 -16.73 0.16
N SER A 159 5.47 -17.17 -0.99
CA SER A 159 6.77 -17.84 -1.06
C SER A 159 7.90 -16.82 -1.02
N LEU A 160 8.80 -16.94 -0.05
CA LEU A 160 10.10 -16.29 -0.11
C LEU A 160 11.09 -17.21 -0.82
N PRO A 161 11.93 -16.70 -1.75
CA PRO A 161 12.80 -17.53 -2.56
C PRO A 161 13.80 -18.39 -1.75
N TYR A 162 14.09 -17.97 -0.54
CA TYR A 162 15.03 -18.64 0.40
C TYR A 162 14.33 -19.40 1.53
N PHE A 163 12.99 -19.42 1.56
CA PHE A 163 12.21 -20.12 2.56
C PHE A 163 11.54 -21.34 1.93
N THR A 164 12.30 -22.40 1.73
CA THR A 164 11.74 -23.71 1.36
C THR A 164 11.28 -24.39 2.64
N SER A 165 10.01 -24.27 2.96
CA SER A 165 9.42 -25.06 4.05
C SER A 165 9.48 -26.54 3.68
N LYS A 166 10.48 -27.24 4.21
CA LYS A 166 10.53 -28.73 4.21
C LYS A 166 9.62 -29.33 5.30
N SER A 167 8.99 -28.50 6.13
CA SER A 167 8.10 -28.96 7.19
C SER A 167 6.67 -28.53 6.90
N LYS A 168 5.82 -29.50 6.56
CA LYS A 168 4.35 -29.37 6.60
C LYS A 168 3.83 -29.41 8.05
N GLU A 169 4.59 -28.94 9.00
CA GLU A 169 4.14 -28.84 10.38
C GLU A 169 3.50 -27.45 10.58
N ARG A 170 2.16 -27.49 10.68
CA ARG A 170 1.39 -26.37 11.20
C ARG A 170 1.80 -26.15 12.66
N LEU A 171 2.36 -25.00 12.95
CA LEU A 171 2.38 -24.48 14.31
C LEU A 171 1.02 -23.97 14.70
#